data_13207b128ead3c41f8dd58833f94c2e9
#
_entry.id   13207b128ead3c41f8dd58833f94c2e9
#
_cell.length_a   1.000
_cell.length_b   1.000
_cell.length_c   1.000
_cell.angle_alpha   90.00
_cell.angle_beta   90.00
_cell.angle_gamma   90.00
#
_symmetry.space_group_name_H-M   'P 1'
#
loop_
_entity.id
_entity.type
_entity.pdbx_description
1 polymer ?
#
loop_
_entity_poly.entity_id
_entity_poly.type
_entity_poly.pdbx_seq_one_letter_code
_entity_poly.pdbx_strand_id
1 'polypeptide(L)'
;PAFNMRIEHPTGPEYAEHLQSLAEFFELPLRENTDVLSIEKKDDLFHLETKKETLLAKNVIWAAGEYQYPSLGVFDGSETCRHTSTIASYTELEGDDFLIVGGYESGIDAAYHLAKNDKNVRVFDLNRPWAEASSDPSIALSTYSFERMRHEKFGANVELFEETGVQSVTHEDGLYTLT
;
A
#
# COMPACT_ATOMS: atom_id res chain seq x y z
N PRO A 1 3.99 -11.55 26.40
CA PRO A 1 2.56 -11.29 26.50
C PRO A 1 1.83 -11.99 25.37
N ALA A 2 0.61 -12.46 25.61
CA ALA A 2 -0.20 -13.20 24.65
C ALA A 2 -0.50 -12.41 23.36
N PHE A 3 -0.22 -11.12 23.35
CA PHE A 3 -0.53 -10.18 22.27
C PHE A 3 0.68 -9.80 21.41
N ASN A 4 1.84 -10.40 21.64
CA ASN A 4 3.01 -10.15 20.81
C ASN A 4 3.20 -11.31 19.85
N MET A 5 3.15 -11.07 18.56
CA MET A 5 3.40 -12.07 17.52
C MET A 5 4.82 -12.66 17.59
N ARG A 6 5.77 -11.97 18.24
CA ARG A 6 7.20 -12.31 18.24
C ARG A 6 7.82 -12.41 16.85
N ILE A 7 7.15 -11.83 15.86
CA ILE A 7 7.56 -11.73 14.48
C ILE A 7 7.57 -10.23 14.16
N GLU A 8 8.69 -9.71 13.71
CA GLU A 8 8.83 -8.28 13.39
C GLU A 8 8.09 -7.93 12.09
N HIS A 9 8.16 -8.82 11.10
CA HIS A 9 7.54 -8.67 9.79
C HIS A 9 6.68 -9.90 9.46
N PRO A 10 5.45 -9.96 10.01
CA PRO A 10 4.55 -11.07 9.74
C PRO A 10 4.07 -11.06 8.28
N THR A 11 3.80 -12.22 7.74
CA THR A 11 3.04 -12.36 6.51
C THR A 11 1.59 -11.95 6.72
N GLY A 12 0.87 -11.64 5.65
CA GLY A 12 -0.56 -11.30 5.72
C GLY A 12 -1.41 -12.38 6.42
N PRO A 13 -1.26 -13.68 6.11
CA PRO A 13 -1.95 -14.75 6.83
C PRO A 13 -1.63 -14.79 8.34
N GLU A 14 -0.36 -14.69 8.73
CA GLU A 14 0.03 -14.66 10.15
C GLU A 14 -0.57 -13.48 10.90
N TYR A 15 -0.60 -12.31 10.26
CA TYR A 15 -1.22 -11.13 10.86
C TYR A 15 -2.75 -11.28 10.98
N ALA A 16 -3.41 -11.86 9.99
CA ALA A 16 -4.85 -12.13 10.03
C ALA A 16 -5.22 -13.12 11.16
N GLU A 17 -4.44 -14.21 11.30
CA GLU A 17 -4.62 -15.18 12.39
C GLU A 17 -4.41 -14.53 13.77
N HIS A 18 -3.42 -13.64 13.88
CA HIS A 18 -3.20 -12.88 15.11
C HIS A 18 -4.38 -11.99 15.47
N LEU A 19 -4.93 -11.25 14.50
CA LEU A 19 -6.12 -10.40 14.72
C LEU A 19 -7.34 -11.24 15.13
N GLN A 20 -7.55 -12.39 14.50
CA GLN A 20 -8.62 -13.30 14.87
C GLN A 20 -8.44 -13.80 16.31
N SER A 21 -7.24 -14.21 16.68
CA SER A 21 -6.93 -14.66 18.05
C SER A 21 -7.16 -13.56 19.09
N LEU A 22 -6.86 -12.29 18.76
CA LEU A 22 -7.16 -11.15 19.63
C LEU A 22 -8.66 -10.96 19.79
N ALA A 23 -9.41 -11.05 18.71
CA ALA A 23 -10.86 -10.89 18.73
C ALA A 23 -11.54 -11.96 19.58
N GLU A 24 -11.12 -13.22 19.45
CA GLU A 24 -11.58 -14.35 20.24
C GLU A 24 -11.22 -14.19 21.73
N PHE A 25 -9.95 -13.83 22.01
CA PHE A 25 -9.47 -13.68 23.38
C PHE A 25 -10.21 -12.58 24.17
N PHE A 26 -10.49 -11.46 23.50
CA PHE A 26 -11.22 -10.34 24.11
C PHE A 26 -12.73 -10.44 23.95
N GLU A 27 -13.24 -11.52 23.39
CA GLU A 27 -14.66 -11.73 23.10
C GLU A 27 -15.29 -10.52 22.40
N LEU A 28 -14.60 -9.97 21.38
CA LEU A 28 -15.06 -8.77 20.69
C LEU A 28 -16.35 -9.07 19.91
N PRO A 29 -17.38 -8.22 20.01
CA PRO A 29 -18.66 -8.42 19.32
C PRO A 29 -18.53 -8.07 17.84
N LEU A 30 -17.80 -8.87 17.07
CA LEU A 30 -17.57 -8.66 15.64
C LEU A 30 -18.81 -9.03 14.81
N ARG A 31 -19.04 -8.26 13.77
CA ARG A 31 -20.02 -8.54 12.71
C ARG A 31 -19.32 -8.63 11.39
N GLU A 32 -18.90 -9.81 11.02
CA GLU A 32 -18.28 -10.08 9.73
C GLU A 32 -19.29 -9.98 8.57
N ASN A 33 -18.77 -9.82 7.34
CA ASN A 33 -19.57 -9.73 6.12
C ASN A 33 -20.68 -8.66 6.21
N THR A 34 -20.34 -7.54 6.84
CA THR A 34 -21.25 -6.41 7.06
C THR A 34 -20.64 -5.14 6.48
N ASP A 35 -20.99 -4.86 5.22
CA ASP A 35 -20.58 -3.64 4.55
C ASP A 35 -21.41 -2.47 5.09
N VAL A 36 -20.73 -1.43 5.61
CA VAL A 36 -21.37 -0.15 5.92
C VAL A 36 -21.38 0.69 4.65
N LEU A 37 -22.57 0.99 4.14
CA LEU A 37 -22.77 1.69 2.87
C LEU A 37 -22.76 3.21 3.04
N SER A 38 -23.29 3.70 4.15
CA SER A 38 -23.30 5.11 4.49
C SER A 38 -23.33 5.33 6.00
N ILE A 39 -22.85 6.49 6.42
CA ILE A 39 -22.93 6.95 7.81
C ILE A 39 -23.50 8.36 7.79
N GLU A 40 -24.61 8.56 8.48
CA GLU A 40 -25.26 9.85 8.61
C GLU A 40 -25.53 10.18 10.09
N LYS A 41 -25.23 11.40 10.49
CA LYS A 41 -25.60 11.86 11.83
C LYS A 41 -26.99 12.50 11.78
N LYS A 42 -27.94 11.91 12.52
CA LYS A 42 -29.30 12.46 12.69
C LYS A 42 -29.55 12.61 14.18
N ASP A 43 -29.91 13.82 14.57
CA ASP A 43 -30.03 14.20 15.98
C ASP A 43 -28.74 13.89 16.75
N ASP A 44 -28.81 13.09 17.81
CA ASP A 44 -27.66 12.71 18.63
C ASP A 44 -27.08 11.32 18.30
N LEU A 45 -27.54 10.70 17.23
CA LEU A 45 -27.14 9.35 16.83
C LEU A 45 -26.54 9.31 15.42
N PHE A 46 -25.58 8.41 15.25
CA PHE A 46 -25.13 8.00 13.92
C PHE A 46 -25.98 6.84 13.42
N HIS A 47 -26.49 6.98 12.21
CA HIS A 47 -27.18 5.95 11.46
C HIS A 47 -26.19 5.34 10.47
N LEU A 48 -25.85 4.07 10.63
CA LEU A 48 -24.97 3.32 9.75
C LEU A 48 -25.82 2.39 8.92
N GLU A 49 -25.91 2.68 7.64
CA GLU A 49 -26.65 1.84 6.70
C GLU A 49 -25.84 0.65 6.23
N THR A 50 -26.42 -0.53 6.28
CA THR A 50 -25.88 -1.76 5.75
C THR A 50 -26.87 -2.36 4.75
N LYS A 51 -26.46 -3.40 4.00
CA LYS A 51 -27.39 -4.11 3.11
C LYS A 51 -28.56 -4.80 3.83
N LYS A 52 -28.47 -5.00 5.14
CA LYS A 52 -29.45 -5.78 5.92
C LYS A 52 -30.26 -4.93 6.87
N GLU A 53 -29.66 -3.93 7.47
CA GLU A 53 -30.26 -3.13 8.56
C GLU A 53 -29.57 -1.78 8.69
N THR A 54 -30.21 -0.85 9.41
CA THR A 54 -29.59 0.39 9.88
C THR A 54 -29.19 0.20 11.34
N LEU A 55 -27.88 0.38 11.61
CA LEU A 55 -27.35 0.35 12.98
C LEU A 55 -27.33 1.76 13.56
N LEU A 56 -27.66 1.88 14.85
CA LEU A 56 -27.63 3.16 15.56
C LEU A 56 -26.48 3.18 16.57
N ALA A 57 -25.70 4.25 16.57
CA ALA A 57 -24.58 4.41 17.49
C ALA A 57 -24.47 5.86 17.99
N LYS A 58 -24.07 6.03 19.25
CA LYS A 58 -23.73 7.36 19.80
C LYS A 58 -22.37 7.84 19.31
N ASN A 59 -21.45 6.92 19.09
CA ASN A 59 -20.08 7.18 18.65
C ASN A 59 -19.72 6.22 17.54
N VAL A 60 -18.94 6.69 16.56
CA VAL A 60 -18.38 5.88 15.48
C VAL A 60 -16.90 6.16 15.41
N ILE A 61 -16.10 5.09 15.32
CA ILE A 61 -14.68 5.16 15.02
C ILE A 61 -14.51 4.63 13.60
N TRP A 62 -14.08 5.50 12.69
CA TRP A 62 -13.72 5.10 11.34
C TRP A 62 -12.31 4.53 11.31
N ALA A 63 -12.20 3.23 11.12
CA ALA A 63 -10.93 2.50 11.10
C ALA A 63 -10.84 1.54 9.91
N ALA A 64 -11.46 1.91 8.77
CA ALA A 64 -11.55 1.05 7.59
C ALA A 64 -10.25 0.99 6.77
N GLY A 65 -9.21 1.74 7.16
CA GLY A 65 -7.98 1.88 6.37
C GLY A 65 -8.18 2.73 5.12
N GLU A 66 -7.10 3.03 4.44
CA GLU A 66 -7.10 3.89 3.24
C GLU A 66 -6.42 3.23 2.03
N TYR A 67 -5.49 2.31 2.25
CA TYR A 67 -4.69 1.69 1.20
C TYR A 67 -5.51 1.00 0.10
N GLN A 68 -6.69 0.50 0.43
CA GLN A 68 -7.62 -0.12 -0.51
C GLN A 68 -8.40 0.89 -1.38
N TYR A 69 -8.28 2.18 -1.08
CA TYR A 69 -8.93 3.27 -1.82
C TYR A 69 -7.88 4.26 -2.35
N PRO A 70 -7.03 3.83 -3.28
CA PRO A 70 -5.98 4.69 -3.81
C PRO A 70 -6.57 5.88 -4.55
N SER A 71 -5.94 7.04 -4.41
CA SER A 71 -6.23 8.17 -5.28
C SER A 71 -5.55 7.91 -6.64
N LEU A 72 -6.37 7.70 -7.67
CA LEU A 72 -5.92 7.64 -9.05
C LEU A 72 -6.13 9.01 -9.70
N GLY A 73 -5.44 9.29 -10.80
CA GLY A 73 -5.56 10.59 -11.49
C GLY A 73 -4.69 11.68 -10.84
N VAL A 74 -3.58 11.33 -10.24
CA VAL A 74 -2.61 12.27 -9.65
C VAL A 74 -1.77 13.01 -10.69
N PHE A 75 -1.70 12.48 -11.91
CA PHE A 75 -1.11 13.07 -13.10
C PHE A 75 -1.80 12.51 -14.35
N ASP A 76 -1.65 13.14 -15.49
CA ASP A 76 -2.32 12.77 -16.75
C ASP A 76 -1.95 11.34 -17.17
N GLY A 77 -2.95 10.49 -17.43
CA GLY A 77 -2.79 9.09 -17.84
C GLY A 77 -2.48 8.12 -16.69
N SER A 78 -2.43 8.58 -15.44
CA SER A 78 -2.16 7.72 -14.27
C SER A 78 -3.22 6.64 -14.05
N GLU A 79 -4.42 6.80 -14.59
CA GLU A 79 -5.48 5.78 -14.59
C GLU A 79 -5.12 4.53 -15.41
N THR A 80 -4.14 4.62 -16.31
CA THR A 80 -3.60 3.45 -17.05
C THR A 80 -2.58 2.66 -16.24
N CYS A 81 -2.10 3.22 -15.13
CA CYS A 81 -1.16 2.59 -14.23
C CYS A 81 -1.88 1.67 -13.23
N ARG A 82 -1.16 0.70 -12.72
CA ARG A 82 -1.64 -0.14 -11.61
C ARG A 82 -1.15 0.41 -10.29
N HIS A 83 -2.05 0.63 -9.35
CA HIS A 83 -1.66 0.98 -7.99
C HIS A 83 -1.17 -0.26 -7.23
N THR A 84 -0.16 -0.11 -6.37
CA THR A 84 0.44 -1.24 -5.61
C THR A 84 -0.59 -2.00 -4.77
N SER A 85 -1.65 -1.35 -4.26
CA SER A 85 -2.74 -2.01 -3.53
C SER A 85 -3.55 -3.03 -4.36
N THR A 86 -3.44 -2.98 -5.69
CA THR A 86 -4.15 -3.91 -6.60
C THR A 86 -3.27 -5.09 -7.03
N ILE A 87 -2.03 -5.15 -6.56
CA ILE A 87 -1.05 -6.17 -6.92
C ILE A 87 -0.96 -7.19 -5.78
N ALA A 88 -1.53 -8.38 -5.98
CA ALA A 88 -1.48 -9.43 -4.98
C ALA A 88 -0.11 -10.11 -4.90
N SER A 89 0.59 -10.23 -6.04
CA SER A 89 1.92 -10.84 -6.13
C SER A 89 2.72 -10.21 -7.26
N TYR A 90 3.93 -9.79 -6.98
CA TYR A 90 4.85 -9.26 -8.00
C TYR A 90 5.47 -10.37 -8.86
N THR A 91 5.42 -11.64 -8.44
CA THR A 91 5.91 -12.78 -9.21
C THR A 91 4.99 -13.13 -10.39
N GLU A 92 3.74 -12.70 -10.34
CA GLU A 92 2.73 -12.97 -11.37
C GLU A 92 2.65 -11.86 -12.43
N LEU A 93 3.45 -10.80 -12.29
CA LEU A 93 3.46 -9.72 -13.25
C LEU A 93 4.25 -10.12 -14.51
N GLU A 94 3.60 -9.99 -15.65
CA GLU A 94 4.22 -10.20 -16.97
C GLU A 94 5.08 -9.00 -17.36
N GLY A 95 6.07 -9.25 -18.22
CA GLY A 95 7.03 -8.23 -18.67
C GLY A 95 8.34 -8.30 -17.91
N ASP A 96 9.35 -7.58 -18.42
CA ASP A 96 10.70 -7.56 -17.86
C ASP A 96 11.16 -6.16 -17.42
N ASP A 97 10.50 -5.11 -17.92
CA ASP A 97 10.80 -3.72 -17.62
C ASP A 97 9.62 -3.05 -16.93
N PHE A 98 9.88 -2.44 -15.79
CA PHE A 98 8.86 -1.82 -14.94
C PHE A 98 9.22 -0.38 -14.62
N LEU A 99 8.21 0.50 -14.67
CA LEU A 99 8.30 1.88 -14.23
C LEU A 99 7.47 2.04 -12.96
N ILE A 100 8.04 2.63 -11.92
CA ILE A 100 7.37 2.90 -10.65
C ILE A 100 7.38 4.41 -10.43
N VAL A 101 6.23 4.98 -10.21
CA VAL A 101 6.06 6.38 -9.82
C VAL A 101 5.76 6.45 -8.33
N GLY A 102 6.65 7.11 -7.59
CA GLY A 102 6.66 7.17 -6.14
C GLY A 102 7.64 6.17 -5.52
N GLY A 103 8.66 6.70 -4.87
CA GLY A 103 9.79 5.95 -4.30
C GLY A 103 9.72 5.81 -2.77
N TYR A 104 8.56 6.03 -2.15
CA TYR A 104 8.39 5.80 -0.72
C TYR A 104 8.23 4.31 -0.40
N GLU A 105 7.82 3.92 0.80
CA GLU A 105 7.78 2.53 1.29
C GLU A 105 7.20 1.54 0.27
N SER A 106 6.02 1.80 -0.28
CA SER A 106 5.35 0.90 -1.23
C SER A 106 6.07 0.81 -2.57
N GLY A 107 6.67 1.91 -3.04
CA GLY A 107 7.42 1.93 -4.30
C GLY A 107 8.74 1.17 -4.19
N ILE A 108 9.47 1.36 -3.10
CA ILE A 108 10.71 0.60 -2.83
C ILE A 108 10.42 -0.88 -2.59
N ASP A 109 9.32 -1.19 -1.91
CA ASP A 109 8.88 -2.59 -1.73
C ASP A 109 8.57 -3.27 -3.07
N ALA A 110 7.82 -2.60 -3.92
CA ALA A 110 7.53 -3.08 -5.27
C ALA A 110 8.81 -3.28 -6.10
N ALA A 111 9.71 -2.29 -6.09
CA ALA A 111 10.99 -2.36 -6.79
C ALA A 111 11.84 -3.54 -6.32
N TYR A 112 11.92 -3.76 -5.00
CA TYR A 112 12.64 -4.88 -4.43
C TYR A 112 12.07 -6.24 -4.87
N HIS A 113 10.76 -6.42 -4.79
CA HIS A 113 10.14 -7.68 -5.18
C HIS A 113 10.24 -7.96 -6.68
N LEU A 114 10.13 -6.95 -7.53
CA LEU A 114 10.36 -7.08 -8.96
C LEU A 114 11.82 -7.43 -9.26
N ALA A 115 12.78 -6.72 -8.67
CA ALA A 115 14.20 -6.97 -8.83
C ALA A 115 14.60 -8.38 -8.38
N LYS A 116 14.03 -8.90 -7.30
CA LYS A 116 14.24 -10.30 -6.86
C LYS A 116 13.79 -11.34 -7.89
N ASN A 117 12.86 -10.98 -8.76
CA ASN A 117 12.38 -11.80 -9.86
C ASN A 117 13.09 -11.45 -11.18
N ASP A 118 14.30 -10.88 -11.09
CA ASP A 118 15.14 -10.53 -12.22
C ASP A 118 14.52 -9.54 -13.22
N LYS A 119 13.60 -8.69 -12.74
CA LYS A 119 12.98 -7.63 -13.55
C LYS A 119 13.82 -6.34 -13.45
N ASN A 120 13.87 -5.59 -14.56
CA ASN A 120 14.46 -4.26 -14.59
C ASN A 120 13.44 -3.23 -14.08
N VAL A 121 13.84 -2.37 -13.18
CA VAL A 121 12.93 -1.43 -12.54
C VAL A 121 13.52 -0.03 -12.56
N ARG A 122 12.70 0.96 -12.93
CA ARG A 122 13.03 2.38 -12.80
C ARG A 122 12.04 3.02 -11.87
N VAL A 123 12.54 3.67 -10.83
CA VAL A 123 11.74 4.35 -9.81
C VAL A 123 11.93 5.86 -9.93
N PHE A 124 10.84 6.57 -10.08
CA PHE A 124 10.80 8.04 -10.21
C PHE A 124 10.18 8.65 -8.95
N ASP A 125 10.88 9.54 -8.30
CA ASP A 125 10.35 10.27 -7.14
C ASP A 125 10.84 11.71 -7.11
N LEU A 126 9.94 12.63 -6.77
CA LEU A 126 10.25 14.05 -6.68
C LEU A 126 11.06 14.38 -5.40
N ASN A 127 10.84 13.65 -4.32
CA ASN A 127 11.37 13.95 -2.99
C ASN A 127 12.54 13.06 -2.57
N ARG A 128 12.91 12.06 -3.38
CA ARG A 128 14.00 11.10 -3.13
C ARG A 128 14.07 10.56 -1.68
N PRO A 129 13.02 9.92 -1.17
CA PRO A 129 12.95 9.49 0.23
C PRO A 129 14.07 8.51 0.64
N TRP A 130 14.70 7.85 -0.32
CA TRP A 130 15.87 6.97 -0.10
C TRP A 130 17.16 7.70 0.27
N ALA A 131 17.22 9.02 0.07
CA ALA A 131 18.35 9.86 0.46
C ALA A 131 18.05 10.75 1.67
N GLU A 132 16.82 10.65 2.23
CA GLU A 132 16.39 11.44 3.37
C GLU A 132 17.05 10.93 4.67
N ALA A 133 17.73 11.82 5.37
CA ALA A 133 18.44 11.51 6.61
C ALA A 133 17.60 11.72 7.89
N SER A 134 16.36 12.17 7.73
CA SER A 134 15.44 12.40 8.86
C SER A 134 15.07 11.08 9.54
N SER A 135 14.74 11.16 10.82
CA SER A 135 14.10 10.06 11.55
C SER A 135 12.56 10.12 11.50
N ASP A 136 12.01 11.12 10.82
CA ASP A 136 10.56 11.29 10.68
C ASP A 136 10.01 10.25 9.66
N PRO A 137 9.18 9.30 10.10
CA PRO A 137 8.67 8.25 9.23
C PRO A 137 7.66 8.76 8.20
N SER A 138 7.29 10.04 8.21
CA SER A 138 6.43 10.63 7.19
C SER A 138 7.19 11.05 5.93
N ILE A 139 8.52 11.18 6.00
CA ILE A 139 9.38 11.62 4.90
C ILE A 139 10.56 10.68 4.63
N ALA A 140 11.04 9.95 5.64
CA ALA A 140 12.15 9.02 5.51
C ALA A 140 11.66 7.57 5.39
N LEU A 141 12.40 6.77 4.66
CA LEU A 141 12.15 5.33 4.58
C LEU A 141 12.45 4.62 5.90
N SER A 142 11.74 3.54 6.16
CA SER A 142 12.02 2.64 7.27
C SER A 142 13.39 1.97 7.12
N THR A 143 13.96 1.52 8.24
CA THR A 143 15.18 0.72 8.23
C THR A 143 15.02 -0.55 7.40
N TYR A 144 13.82 -1.11 7.36
CA TYR A 144 13.49 -2.30 6.60
C TYR A 144 13.56 -2.06 5.09
N SER A 145 13.05 -0.92 4.60
CA SER A 145 13.19 -0.54 3.20
C SER A 145 14.65 -0.30 2.81
N PHE A 146 15.44 0.32 3.70
CA PHE A 146 16.88 0.44 3.47
C PHE A 146 17.61 -0.91 3.42
N GLU A 147 17.22 -1.91 4.22
CA GLU A 147 17.76 -3.26 4.15
C GLU A 147 17.45 -3.92 2.80
N ARG A 148 16.23 -3.76 2.29
CA ARG A 148 15.83 -4.23 0.97
C ARG A 148 16.64 -3.59 -0.15
N MET A 149 16.92 -2.30 -0.07
CA MET A 149 17.74 -1.58 -1.05
C MET A 149 19.21 -2.07 -1.06
N ARG A 150 19.72 -2.62 0.04
CA ARG A 150 21.08 -3.21 0.11
C ARG A 150 21.17 -4.60 -0.53
N HIS A 151 20.06 -5.19 -0.90
CA HIS A 151 20.06 -6.51 -1.55
C HIS A 151 20.74 -6.43 -2.91
N GLU A 152 21.57 -7.42 -3.25
CA GLU A 152 22.35 -7.45 -4.50
C GLU A 152 21.49 -7.26 -5.75
N LYS A 153 20.33 -7.93 -5.80
CA LYS A 153 19.40 -7.82 -6.94
C LYS A 153 18.79 -6.43 -7.07
N PHE A 154 18.56 -5.73 -5.95
CA PHE A 154 18.12 -4.35 -5.99
C PHE A 154 19.18 -3.47 -6.63
N GLY A 155 20.42 -3.55 -6.18
CA GLY A 155 21.53 -2.77 -6.77
C GLY A 155 21.84 -3.09 -8.23
N ALA A 156 21.51 -4.32 -8.68
CA ALA A 156 21.76 -4.74 -10.06
C ALA A 156 20.64 -4.35 -11.04
N ASN A 157 19.38 -4.31 -10.58
CA ASN A 157 18.21 -4.26 -11.44
C ASN A 157 17.33 -3.03 -11.21
N VAL A 158 17.62 -2.19 -10.20
CA VAL A 158 16.84 -0.99 -9.90
C VAL A 158 17.65 0.27 -10.17
N GLU A 159 17.07 1.17 -10.95
CA GLU A 159 17.58 2.51 -11.19
C GLU A 159 16.65 3.54 -10.52
N LEU A 160 17.21 4.41 -9.71
CA LEU A 160 16.49 5.44 -8.97
C LEU A 160 16.68 6.81 -9.62
N PHE A 161 15.59 7.44 -10.02
CA PHE A 161 15.57 8.77 -10.63
C PHE A 161 15.15 9.80 -9.58
N GLU A 162 16.12 10.53 -9.07
CA GLU A 162 15.96 11.57 -8.05
C GLU A 162 15.34 12.84 -8.64
N GLU A 163 14.57 13.55 -7.80
CA GLU A 163 14.01 14.86 -8.13
C GLU A 163 13.27 14.90 -9.47
N THR A 164 12.69 13.74 -9.83
CA THR A 164 12.01 13.54 -11.12
C THR A 164 10.51 13.39 -10.92
N GLY A 165 9.77 14.45 -11.25
CA GLY A 165 8.31 14.43 -11.26
C GLY A 165 7.77 13.93 -12.59
N VAL A 166 6.88 12.94 -12.55
CA VAL A 166 6.15 12.46 -13.73
C VAL A 166 4.94 13.36 -13.96
N GLN A 167 4.84 13.97 -15.14
CA GLN A 167 3.74 14.84 -15.52
C GLN A 167 2.63 14.08 -16.24
N SER A 168 3.00 13.12 -17.08
CA SER A 168 2.04 12.30 -17.80
C SER A 168 2.55 10.90 -18.11
N VAL A 169 1.61 10.00 -18.34
CA VAL A 169 1.83 8.64 -18.83
C VAL A 169 0.96 8.40 -20.04
N THR A 170 1.52 7.82 -21.09
CA THR A 170 0.75 7.25 -22.19
C THR A 170 1.01 5.75 -22.28
N HIS A 171 -0.01 4.99 -22.70
CA HIS A 171 0.10 3.54 -22.90
C HIS A 171 -0.40 3.21 -24.31
N GLU A 172 0.54 2.88 -25.20
CA GLU A 172 0.26 2.55 -26.61
C GLU A 172 1.04 1.29 -27.00
N ASP A 173 0.41 0.38 -27.71
CA ASP A 173 1.01 -0.87 -28.22
C ASP A 173 1.75 -1.70 -27.14
N GLY A 174 1.25 -1.68 -25.92
CA GLY A 174 1.86 -2.39 -24.80
C GLY A 174 3.07 -1.70 -24.17
N LEU A 175 3.39 -0.48 -24.58
CA LEU A 175 4.49 0.32 -24.05
C LEU A 175 3.96 1.51 -23.23
N TYR A 176 4.59 1.75 -22.10
CA TYR A 176 4.38 2.94 -21.27
C TYR A 176 5.45 3.99 -21.57
N THR A 177 5.03 5.21 -21.80
CA THR A 177 5.91 6.37 -21.96
C THR A 177 5.62 7.38 -20.86
N LEU A 178 6.67 7.77 -20.11
CA LEU A 178 6.60 8.82 -19.09
C LEU A 178 7.12 10.15 -19.66
N THR A 179 6.50 11.25 -19.24
CA THR A 179 6.94 12.62 -19.55
C THR A 179 7.08 13.43 -18.28
#